data_2507852b3a08bb8578d96fe0ba24ac2d
#
_entry.id   2507852b3a08bb8578d96fe0ba24ac2d
#
_cell.length_a   1.000
_cell.length_b   1.000
_cell.length_c   1.000
_cell.angle_alpha   90.00
_cell.angle_beta   90.00
_cell.angle_gamma   90.00
#
_symmetry.space_group_name_H-M   'P 1'
#
loop_
_entity.id
_entity.type
_entity.pdbx_description
1 polymer ?
#
loop_
_entity_poly.entity_id
_entity_poly.type
_entity_poly.pdbx_seq_one_letter_code
_entity_poly.pdbx_strand_id
1 'polypeptide(L)'
;DIGRERGLLGRSLVSAGVITDEQLRAALALQQRWNSRLGDVILAQRGVPAQRFYAIVAAHFGLQFVDLVQQPPDPELLTATDLDVYAQRLILPWRREDGGQARAVADLDLALFAWAREHYGAQVRFVGTAKFDIIWSLQRYADEQLTDNALNLLAAHAPTYSARQVVTRGQKFTLWAIAAVLVAAIAAFPIITLITINVLVALGFLA
;
A
#
# COMPACT_ATOMS: atom_id res chain seq x y z
N ASP A 1 -8.90 -24.23 24.74
CA ASP A 1 -10.00 -23.65 25.53
C ASP A 1 -10.38 -22.25 25.01
N ILE A 2 -10.91 -22.25 23.79
CA ILE A 2 -11.23 -21.05 23.00
C ILE A 2 -12.19 -20.10 23.73
N GLY A 3 -13.09 -20.64 24.56
CA GLY A 3 -14.06 -19.84 25.32
C GLY A 3 -13.41 -19.02 26.45
N ARG A 4 -12.35 -19.52 27.04
CA ARG A 4 -11.64 -18.88 28.14
C ARG A 4 -10.75 -17.73 27.65
N GLU A 5 -10.10 -17.90 26.51
CA GLU A 5 -9.29 -16.85 25.86
C GLU A 5 -10.15 -15.69 25.37
N ARG A 6 -11.34 -15.97 24.79
CA ARG A 6 -12.30 -14.94 24.36
C ARG A 6 -12.82 -14.09 25.52
N GLY A 7 -13.06 -14.71 26.68
CA GLY A 7 -13.46 -14.00 27.90
C GLY A 7 -12.35 -13.12 28.48
N LEU A 8 -11.10 -13.55 28.33
CA LEU A 8 -9.93 -12.77 28.74
C LEU A 8 -9.70 -11.55 27.84
N LEU A 9 -9.78 -11.74 26.53
CA LEU A 9 -9.65 -10.64 25.54
C LEU A 9 -10.74 -9.57 25.75
N GLY A 10 -12.00 -9.97 25.94
CA GLY A 10 -13.09 -9.05 26.21
C GLY A 10 -12.84 -8.19 27.46
N ARG A 11 -12.37 -8.81 28.55
CA ARG A 11 -12.00 -8.09 29.77
C ARG A 11 -10.81 -7.16 29.58
N SER A 12 -9.80 -7.55 28.83
CA SER A 12 -8.66 -6.69 28.49
C SER A 12 -9.10 -5.43 27.73
N LEU A 13 -10.05 -5.55 26.81
CA LEU A 13 -10.61 -4.42 26.08
C LEU A 13 -11.42 -3.46 26.98
N VAL A 14 -12.17 -4.01 27.92
CA VAL A 14 -12.91 -3.20 28.91
C VAL A 14 -11.95 -2.50 29.87
N SER A 15 -10.98 -3.22 30.42
CA SER A 15 -10.00 -2.63 31.35
C SER A 15 -9.13 -1.54 30.71
N ALA A 16 -8.89 -1.65 29.40
CA ALA A 16 -8.19 -0.63 28.62
C ALA A 16 -9.10 0.54 28.17
N GLY A 17 -10.38 0.51 28.51
CA GLY A 17 -11.34 1.56 28.17
C GLY A 17 -11.64 1.70 26.67
N VAL A 18 -11.43 0.62 25.90
CA VAL A 18 -11.75 0.60 24.47
C VAL A 18 -13.21 0.34 24.23
N ILE A 19 -13.81 -0.51 25.07
CA ILE A 19 -15.25 -0.80 25.08
C ILE A 19 -15.77 -0.76 26.51
N THR A 20 -17.10 -0.57 26.64
CA THR A 20 -17.79 -0.69 27.94
C THR A 20 -18.22 -2.13 28.19
N ASP A 21 -18.53 -2.47 29.46
CA ASP A 21 -19.11 -3.78 29.80
C ASP A 21 -20.44 -4.03 29.08
N GLU A 22 -21.20 -3.00 28.82
CA GLU A 22 -22.45 -3.08 28.07
C GLU A 22 -22.19 -3.45 26.62
N GLN A 23 -21.22 -2.79 25.98
CA GLN A 23 -20.79 -3.10 24.61
C GLN A 23 -20.28 -4.52 24.51
N LEU A 24 -19.50 -4.99 25.48
CA LEU A 24 -19.02 -6.37 25.50
C LEU A 24 -20.18 -7.38 25.60
N ARG A 25 -21.15 -7.15 26.50
CA ARG A 25 -22.32 -8.04 26.65
C ARG A 25 -23.15 -8.07 25.37
N ALA A 26 -23.39 -6.92 24.74
CA ALA A 26 -24.10 -6.83 23.47
C ALA A 26 -23.35 -7.58 22.36
N ALA A 27 -22.02 -7.43 22.28
CA ALA A 27 -21.20 -8.13 21.30
C ALA A 27 -21.22 -9.66 21.47
N LEU A 28 -21.16 -10.15 22.71
CA LEU A 28 -21.26 -11.58 22.99
C LEU A 28 -22.63 -12.17 22.62
N ALA A 29 -23.72 -11.43 22.86
CA ALA A 29 -25.06 -11.84 22.48
C ALA A 29 -25.23 -11.93 20.95
N LEU A 30 -24.69 -10.94 20.22
CA LEU A 30 -24.72 -10.92 18.76
C LEU A 30 -23.83 -12.00 18.15
N GLN A 31 -22.66 -12.24 18.74
CA GLN A 31 -21.75 -13.31 18.32
C GLN A 31 -22.43 -14.68 18.36
N GLN A 32 -23.15 -14.98 19.45
CA GLN A 32 -23.89 -16.25 19.58
C GLN A 32 -24.99 -16.40 18.51
N ARG A 33 -25.66 -15.29 18.21
CA ARG A 33 -26.78 -15.27 17.26
C ARG A 33 -26.32 -15.41 15.80
N TRP A 34 -25.19 -14.82 15.43
CA TRP A 34 -24.72 -14.73 14.05
C TRP A 34 -23.52 -15.64 13.75
N ASN A 35 -23.05 -16.39 14.74
CA ASN A 35 -21.83 -17.21 14.63
C ASN A 35 -20.62 -16.46 14.03
N SER A 36 -20.52 -15.15 14.34
CA SER A 36 -19.48 -14.26 13.86
C SER A 36 -18.32 -14.19 14.84
N ARG A 37 -17.18 -13.60 14.43
CA ARG A 37 -16.05 -13.40 15.33
C ARG A 37 -16.33 -12.24 16.27
N LEU A 38 -15.98 -12.38 17.55
CA LEU A 38 -16.21 -11.35 18.59
C LEU A 38 -15.58 -10.01 18.20
N GLY A 39 -14.36 -10.04 17.64
CA GLY A 39 -13.65 -8.84 17.20
C GLY A 39 -14.40 -8.05 16.12
N ASP A 40 -14.96 -8.74 15.12
CA ASP A 40 -15.72 -8.09 14.05
C ASP A 40 -17.00 -7.44 14.59
N VAL A 41 -17.66 -8.11 15.54
CA VAL A 41 -18.88 -7.56 16.19
C VAL A 41 -18.55 -6.35 17.06
N ILE A 42 -17.42 -6.37 17.78
CA ILE A 42 -16.98 -5.24 18.60
C ILE A 42 -16.64 -4.04 17.69
N LEU A 43 -15.87 -4.26 16.63
CA LEU A 43 -15.48 -3.20 15.69
C LEU A 43 -16.66 -2.60 14.91
N ALA A 44 -17.74 -3.35 14.71
CA ALA A 44 -18.95 -2.85 14.09
C ALA A 44 -19.74 -1.89 15.00
N GLN A 45 -19.44 -1.87 16.31
CA GLN A 45 -20.10 -0.96 17.24
C GLN A 45 -19.60 0.49 17.09
N ARG A 46 -20.50 1.45 17.24
CA ARG A 46 -20.14 2.87 17.17
C ARG A 46 -19.19 3.26 18.31
N GLY A 47 -18.17 4.05 17.99
CA GLY A 47 -17.26 4.66 18.95
C GLY A 47 -16.09 3.77 19.38
N VAL A 48 -15.91 2.58 18.79
CA VAL A 48 -14.73 1.74 19.04
C VAL A 48 -13.59 2.15 18.09
N PRO A 49 -12.48 2.70 18.61
CA PRO A 49 -11.35 3.08 17.78
C PRO A 49 -10.57 1.84 17.33
N ALA A 50 -10.62 1.54 16.04
CA ALA A 50 -10.05 0.31 15.47
C ALA A 50 -8.56 0.12 15.81
N GLN A 51 -7.74 1.14 15.69
CA GLN A 51 -6.31 1.04 15.99
C GLN A 51 -6.04 0.68 17.47
N ARG A 52 -6.77 1.30 18.40
CA ARG A 52 -6.65 0.96 19.83
C ARG A 52 -7.13 -0.47 20.11
N PHE A 53 -8.19 -0.90 19.45
CA PHE A 53 -8.69 -2.27 19.53
C PHE A 53 -7.60 -3.25 19.10
N TYR A 54 -7.04 -3.10 17.89
CA TYR A 54 -6.00 -4.01 17.39
C TYR A 54 -4.70 -3.96 18.20
N ALA A 55 -4.32 -2.80 18.74
CA ALA A 55 -3.16 -2.68 19.61
C ALA A 55 -3.32 -3.52 20.90
N ILE A 56 -4.51 -3.52 21.50
CA ILE A 56 -4.78 -4.33 22.70
C ILE A 56 -4.86 -5.81 22.38
N VAL A 57 -5.48 -6.16 21.24
CA VAL A 57 -5.51 -7.54 20.78
C VAL A 57 -4.08 -8.04 20.52
N ALA A 58 -3.23 -7.26 19.84
CA ALA A 58 -1.83 -7.61 19.63
C ALA A 58 -1.09 -7.82 20.97
N ALA A 59 -1.22 -6.88 21.90
CA ALA A 59 -0.62 -6.97 23.23
C ALA A 59 -1.10 -8.21 24.02
N HIS A 60 -2.36 -8.61 23.88
CA HIS A 60 -2.90 -9.83 24.49
C HIS A 60 -2.19 -11.10 24.00
N PHE A 61 -1.75 -11.12 22.73
CA PHE A 61 -0.94 -12.21 22.17
C PHE A 61 0.58 -11.99 22.33
N GLY A 62 1.01 -10.98 23.09
CA GLY A 62 2.42 -10.63 23.29
C GLY A 62 3.10 -10.09 22.03
N LEU A 63 2.35 -9.54 21.10
CA LEU A 63 2.86 -8.97 19.85
C LEU A 63 2.91 -7.44 19.90
N GLN A 64 3.90 -6.87 19.22
CA GLN A 64 3.94 -5.45 18.94
C GLN A 64 2.86 -5.09 17.92
N PHE A 65 2.13 -3.99 18.13
CA PHE A 65 1.23 -3.41 17.13
C PHE A 65 1.99 -2.49 16.19
N VAL A 66 1.72 -2.60 14.90
CA VAL A 66 2.29 -1.76 13.84
C VAL A 66 1.16 -1.20 12.98
N ASP A 67 1.19 0.12 12.78
CA ASP A 67 0.35 0.83 11.84
C ASP A 67 1.01 0.78 10.45
N LEU A 68 0.44 0.01 9.52
CA LEU A 68 1.02 -0.16 8.18
C LEU A 68 0.81 1.07 7.28
N VAL A 69 -0.03 2.02 7.67
CA VAL A 69 -0.17 3.30 6.97
C VAL A 69 1.05 4.18 7.24
N GLN A 70 1.53 4.19 8.49
CA GLN A 70 2.73 4.95 8.88
C GLN A 70 4.03 4.18 8.60
N GLN A 71 3.99 2.87 8.70
CA GLN A 71 5.12 1.97 8.49
C GLN A 71 4.77 0.92 7.44
N PRO A 72 4.72 1.30 6.16
CA PRO A 72 4.29 0.41 5.09
C PRO A 72 5.19 -0.84 4.99
N PRO A 73 4.64 -1.94 4.47
CA PRO A 73 5.43 -3.13 4.19
C PRO A 73 6.47 -2.84 3.11
N ASP A 74 7.58 -3.56 3.17
CA ASP A 74 8.62 -3.50 2.16
C ASP A 74 8.08 -4.09 0.83
N PRO A 75 7.99 -3.30 -0.26
CA PRO A 75 7.43 -3.77 -1.53
C PRO A 75 8.22 -4.94 -2.13
N GLU A 76 9.52 -5.06 -1.86
CA GLU A 76 10.36 -6.14 -2.37
C GLU A 76 10.02 -7.51 -1.77
N LEU A 77 9.34 -7.53 -0.64
CA LEU A 77 8.90 -8.75 0.04
C LEU A 77 7.51 -9.23 -0.41
N LEU A 78 6.74 -8.35 -1.07
CA LEU A 78 5.42 -8.68 -1.58
C LEU A 78 5.55 -9.40 -2.93
N THR A 79 4.88 -10.54 -3.04
CA THR A 79 4.90 -11.37 -4.24
C THR A 79 3.50 -11.38 -4.86
N ALA A 80 3.43 -11.06 -6.16
CA ALA A 80 2.14 -11.02 -6.87
C ALA A 80 1.39 -12.37 -6.85
N THR A 81 2.12 -13.48 -6.83
CA THR A 81 1.56 -14.85 -6.72
C THR A 81 0.89 -15.13 -5.38
N ASP A 82 1.27 -14.43 -4.33
CA ASP A 82 0.80 -14.72 -2.97
C ASP A 82 -0.28 -13.73 -2.49
N LEU A 83 -0.70 -12.79 -3.34
CA LEU A 83 -1.69 -11.76 -2.98
C LEU A 83 -3.00 -12.37 -2.46
N ASP A 84 -3.47 -13.46 -3.07
CA ASP A 84 -4.68 -14.17 -2.62
C ASP A 84 -4.50 -14.76 -1.22
N VAL A 85 -3.33 -15.31 -0.94
CA VAL A 85 -2.99 -15.89 0.39
C VAL A 85 -2.92 -14.77 1.42
N TYR A 86 -2.30 -13.65 1.07
CA TYR A 86 -2.21 -12.48 1.96
C TYR A 86 -3.59 -11.92 2.29
N ALA A 87 -4.47 -11.79 1.29
CA ALA A 87 -5.83 -11.30 1.47
C ALA A 87 -6.71 -12.25 2.29
N GLN A 88 -6.67 -13.57 1.97
CA GLN A 88 -7.49 -14.57 2.64
C GLN A 88 -7.08 -14.81 4.10
N ARG A 89 -5.77 -14.81 4.36
CA ARG A 89 -5.22 -15.08 5.68
C ARG A 89 -4.98 -13.83 6.52
N LEU A 90 -5.13 -12.64 5.93
CA LEU A 90 -4.83 -11.35 6.57
C LEU A 90 -3.42 -11.33 7.19
N ILE A 91 -2.46 -11.84 6.42
CA ILE A 91 -1.04 -11.91 6.75
C ILE A 91 -0.23 -11.40 5.56
N LEU A 92 0.75 -10.53 5.79
CA LEU A 92 1.65 -10.09 4.74
C LEU A 92 3.09 -9.95 5.25
N PRO A 93 4.12 -10.10 4.40
CA PRO A 93 5.49 -9.79 4.78
C PRO A 93 5.62 -8.30 5.04
N TRP A 94 6.26 -7.93 6.14
CA TRP A 94 6.40 -6.53 6.55
C TRP A 94 7.82 -6.02 6.39
N ARG A 95 8.78 -6.65 7.04
CA ARG A 95 10.20 -6.25 6.99
C ARG A 95 11.12 -7.46 7.10
N ARG A 96 12.36 -7.31 6.60
CA ARG A 96 13.47 -8.20 6.96
C ARG A 96 14.05 -7.74 8.29
N GLU A 97 14.22 -8.68 9.20
CA GLU A 97 14.88 -8.48 10.49
C GLU A 97 15.99 -9.51 10.66
N ASP A 98 16.93 -9.25 11.58
CA ASP A 98 18.00 -10.20 11.91
C ASP A 98 17.38 -11.53 12.37
N GLY A 99 17.57 -12.58 11.55
CA GLY A 99 17.03 -13.92 11.80
C GLY A 99 15.76 -14.31 11.03
N GLY A 100 15.25 -13.47 10.11
CA GLY A 100 14.09 -13.85 9.28
C GLY A 100 13.24 -12.70 8.79
N GLN A 101 12.03 -13.03 8.31
CA GLN A 101 11.04 -12.04 7.91
C GLN A 101 10.03 -11.82 9.04
N ALA A 102 9.76 -10.56 9.37
CA ALA A 102 8.63 -10.18 10.19
C ALA A 102 7.37 -10.09 9.31
N ARG A 103 6.26 -10.66 9.79
CA ARG A 103 4.97 -10.65 9.12
C ARG A 103 3.93 -9.92 9.93
N ALA A 104 3.21 -9.02 9.28
CA ALA A 104 2.08 -8.32 9.85
C ALA A 104 0.82 -9.21 9.73
N VAL A 105 0.11 -9.38 10.83
CA VAL A 105 -1.09 -10.20 10.93
C VAL A 105 -2.21 -9.41 11.60
N ALA A 106 -3.42 -9.50 11.04
CA ALA A 106 -4.59 -8.85 11.61
C ALA A 106 -5.55 -9.84 12.30
N ASP A 107 -5.54 -11.08 11.87
CA ASP A 107 -6.36 -12.14 12.44
C ASP A 107 -5.51 -12.98 13.39
N LEU A 108 -5.48 -12.56 14.66
CA LEU A 108 -4.63 -13.18 15.68
C LEU A 108 -5.30 -14.46 16.19
N ASP A 109 -4.97 -15.58 15.56
CA ASP A 109 -5.45 -16.92 15.87
C ASP A 109 -4.25 -17.88 15.97
N LEU A 110 -4.29 -18.78 16.96
CA LEU A 110 -3.26 -19.80 17.17
C LEU A 110 -3.11 -20.71 15.94
N ALA A 111 -4.20 -21.00 15.24
CA ALA A 111 -4.19 -21.80 14.01
C ALA A 111 -3.44 -21.07 12.89
N LEU A 112 -3.61 -19.76 12.78
CA LEU A 112 -2.87 -18.93 11.81
C LEU A 112 -1.37 -18.95 12.11
N PHE A 113 -0.98 -18.79 13.37
CA PHE A 113 0.44 -18.83 13.76
C PHE A 113 1.09 -20.20 13.49
N ALA A 114 0.37 -21.29 13.76
CA ALA A 114 0.86 -22.64 13.46
C ALA A 114 1.05 -22.83 11.95
N TRP A 115 0.04 -22.50 11.15
CA TRP A 115 0.10 -22.54 9.70
C TRP A 115 1.24 -21.67 9.13
N ALA A 116 1.38 -20.46 9.63
CA ALA A 116 2.40 -19.54 9.15
C ALA A 116 3.83 -20.02 9.47
N ARG A 117 4.05 -20.65 10.64
CA ARG A 117 5.35 -21.26 10.98
C ARG A 117 5.67 -22.47 10.11
N GLU A 118 4.66 -23.27 9.77
CA GLU A 118 4.81 -24.40 8.86
C GLU A 118 5.14 -23.92 7.43
N HIS A 119 4.47 -22.87 6.97
CA HIS A 119 4.56 -22.39 5.59
C HIS A 119 5.79 -21.48 5.35
N TYR A 120 6.13 -20.63 6.31
CA TYR A 120 7.21 -19.63 6.19
C TYR A 120 8.45 -19.93 7.03
N GLY A 121 8.41 -21.02 7.81
CA GLY A 121 9.50 -21.45 8.67
C GLY A 121 9.33 -21.04 10.14
N ALA A 122 9.99 -21.78 11.03
CA ALA A 122 9.87 -21.62 12.48
C ALA A 122 10.37 -20.26 13.01
N GLN A 123 11.26 -19.61 12.27
CA GLN A 123 11.88 -18.33 12.65
C GLN A 123 11.04 -17.10 12.29
N VAL A 124 9.82 -17.31 11.73
CA VAL A 124 8.95 -16.19 11.38
C VAL A 124 8.52 -15.42 12.63
N ARG A 125 8.69 -14.10 12.61
CA ARG A 125 8.20 -13.18 13.64
C ARG A 125 6.86 -12.60 13.22
N PHE A 126 6.03 -12.27 14.22
CA PHE A 126 4.72 -11.68 13.98
C PHE A 126 4.63 -10.32 14.64
N VAL A 127 3.96 -9.39 13.94
CA VAL A 127 3.50 -8.11 14.48
C VAL A 127 2.01 -8.00 14.22
N GLY A 128 1.27 -7.44 15.19
CA GLY A 128 -0.17 -7.22 15.02
C GLY A 128 -0.42 -5.95 14.23
N THR A 129 -1.45 -5.96 13.39
CA THR A 129 -1.88 -4.77 12.63
C THR A 129 -3.39 -4.74 12.47
N ALA A 130 -3.94 -3.64 11.94
CA ALA A 130 -5.35 -3.56 11.65
C ALA A 130 -5.68 -4.27 10.31
N LYS A 131 -6.85 -4.91 10.26
CA LYS A 131 -7.34 -5.61 9.06
C LYS A 131 -7.42 -4.69 7.85
N PHE A 132 -7.89 -3.48 8.05
CA PHE A 132 -8.00 -2.48 6.99
C PHE A 132 -6.63 -2.10 6.43
N ASP A 133 -5.60 -2.00 7.28
CA ASP A 133 -4.25 -1.64 6.87
C ASP A 133 -3.63 -2.71 5.95
N ILE A 134 -3.89 -4.00 6.21
CA ILE A 134 -3.47 -5.08 5.32
C ILE A 134 -4.15 -4.94 3.96
N ILE A 135 -5.49 -4.81 3.95
CA ILE A 135 -6.26 -4.71 2.70
C ILE A 135 -5.81 -3.50 1.89
N TRP A 136 -5.64 -2.36 2.54
CA TRP A 136 -5.17 -1.13 1.90
C TRP A 136 -3.75 -1.26 1.32
N SER A 137 -2.83 -1.89 2.07
CA SER A 137 -1.47 -2.16 1.59
C SER A 137 -1.46 -3.07 0.36
N LEU A 138 -2.31 -4.10 0.35
CA LEU A 138 -2.43 -5.01 -0.79
C LEU A 138 -3.03 -4.32 -2.02
N GLN A 139 -4.06 -3.49 -1.84
CA GLN A 139 -4.65 -2.71 -2.93
C GLN A 139 -3.62 -1.77 -3.54
N ARG A 140 -2.90 -1.03 -2.72
CA ARG A 140 -1.85 -0.14 -3.19
C ARG A 140 -0.76 -0.86 -3.97
N TYR A 141 -0.30 -2.01 -3.47
CA TYR A 141 0.69 -2.84 -4.17
C TYR A 141 0.15 -3.35 -5.52
N ALA A 142 -1.10 -3.82 -5.56
CA ALA A 142 -1.73 -4.27 -6.79
C ALA A 142 -1.88 -3.14 -7.82
N ASP A 143 -2.28 -1.95 -7.40
CA ASP A 143 -2.40 -0.77 -8.27
C ASP A 143 -1.04 -0.34 -8.84
N GLU A 144 0.03 -0.35 -8.03
CA GLU A 144 1.39 -0.05 -8.48
C GLU A 144 1.87 -1.09 -9.53
N GLN A 145 1.63 -2.38 -9.31
CA GLN A 145 1.99 -3.46 -10.24
C GLN A 145 1.20 -3.39 -11.56
N LEU A 146 -0.09 -3.12 -11.49
CA LEU A 146 -0.93 -2.97 -12.68
C LEU A 146 -0.50 -1.76 -13.52
N THR A 147 -0.16 -0.66 -12.87
CA THR A 147 0.32 0.55 -13.54
C THR A 147 1.67 0.30 -14.22
N ASP A 148 2.61 -0.32 -13.55
CA ASP A 148 3.92 -0.65 -14.11
C ASP A 148 3.82 -1.67 -15.27
N ASN A 149 2.98 -2.69 -15.13
CA ASN A 149 2.74 -3.65 -16.19
C ASN A 149 2.08 -3.00 -17.42
N ALA A 150 1.08 -2.14 -17.23
CA ALA A 150 0.43 -1.40 -18.32
C ALA A 150 1.41 -0.48 -19.05
N LEU A 151 2.26 0.25 -18.33
CA LEU A 151 3.29 1.12 -18.89
C LEU A 151 4.35 0.32 -19.65
N ASN A 152 4.78 -0.83 -19.13
CA ASN A 152 5.76 -1.69 -19.78
C ASN A 152 5.19 -2.37 -21.03
N LEU A 153 3.93 -2.84 -21.01
CA LEU A 153 3.25 -3.40 -22.16
C LEU A 153 3.06 -2.36 -23.29
N LEU A 154 2.65 -1.13 -22.94
CA LEU A 154 2.56 -0.02 -23.89
C LEU A 154 3.91 0.32 -24.50
N ALA A 155 4.98 0.37 -23.69
CA ALA A 155 6.32 0.65 -24.19
C ALA A 155 6.85 -0.45 -25.11
N ALA A 156 6.48 -1.73 -24.85
CA ALA A 156 6.93 -2.88 -25.63
C ALA A 156 6.15 -3.07 -26.93
N HIS A 157 4.81 -2.90 -26.91
CA HIS A 157 3.93 -3.23 -28.04
C HIS A 157 3.54 -2.01 -28.90
N ALA A 158 3.53 -0.81 -28.32
CA ALA A 158 3.16 0.42 -29.00
C ALA A 158 4.05 1.60 -28.57
N PRO A 159 5.35 1.59 -28.91
CA PRO A 159 6.30 2.61 -28.46
C PRO A 159 5.93 4.03 -28.89
N THR A 160 5.22 4.18 -30.00
CA THR A 160 4.74 5.47 -30.51
C THR A 160 3.64 6.12 -29.68
N TYR A 161 2.89 5.33 -28.90
CA TYR A 161 1.82 5.80 -28.01
C TYR A 161 2.25 5.86 -26.54
N SER A 162 3.48 5.43 -26.22
CA SER A 162 3.99 5.46 -24.86
C SER A 162 4.41 6.88 -24.47
N ALA A 163 3.84 7.41 -23.40
CA ALA A 163 4.19 8.71 -22.82
C ALA A 163 5.67 8.80 -22.37
N ARG A 164 6.38 7.68 -22.33
CA ARG A 164 7.81 7.62 -21.99
C ARG A 164 8.73 8.18 -23.07
N GLN A 165 8.27 8.23 -24.34
CA GLN A 165 9.02 8.83 -25.45
C GLN A 165 8.47 10.20 -25.80
N VAL A 166 8.83 11.23 -25.04
CA VAL A 166 8.42 12.62 -25.26
C VAL A 166 9.01 13.18 -26.57
N VAL A 167 10.18 12.68 -27.01
CA VAL A 167 10.85 13.16 -28.23
C VAL A 167 11.50 12.00 -28.98
N THR A 168 11.08 11.77 -30.22
CA THR A 168 11.68 10.76 -31.09
C THR A 168 13.09 11.17 -31.55
N ARG A 169 13.91 10.20 -31.99
CA ARG A 169 15.26 10.45 -32.50
C ARG A 169 15.26 11.44 -33.65
N GLY A 170 14.26 11.37 -34.54
CA GLY A 170 14.10 12.31 -35.66
C GLY A 170 13.79 13.73 -35.18
N GLN A 171 12.91 13.89 -34.17
CA GLN A 171 12.59 15.20 -33.61
C GLN A 171 13.81 15.82 -32.88
N LYS A 172 14.63 15.02 -32.22
CA LYS A 172 15.90 15.50 -31.64
C LYS A 172 16.83 16.05 -32.72
N PHE A 173 17.00 15.31 -33.80
CA PHE A 173 17.84 15.75 -34.93
C PHE A 173 17.33 17.05 -35.57
N THR A 174 16.01 17.15 -35.79
CA THR A 174 15.38 18.36 -36.33
C THR A 174 15.54 19.55 -35.38
N LEU A 175 15.37 19.37 -34.09
CA LEU A 175 15.61 20.41 -33.09
C LEU A 175 17.06 20.89 -33.08
N TRP A 176 18.03 19.97 -33.14
CA TRP A 176 19.45 20.33 -33.21
C TRP A 176 19.81 21.05 -34.54
N ALA A 177 19.21 20.64 -35.67
CA ALA A 177 19.41 21.31 -36.95
C ALA A 177 18.87 22.73 -36.93
N ILE A 178 17.66 22.94 -36.40
CA ILE A 178 17.05 24.27 -36.26
C ILE A 178 17.91 25.15 -35.32
N ALA A 179 18.37 24.61 -34.20
CA ALA A 179 19.25 25.34 -33.29
C ALA A 179 20.56 25.77 -33.94
N ALA A 180 21.18 24.88 -34.73
CA ALA A 180 22.42 25.16 -35.43
C ALA A 180 22.21 26.27 -36.49
N VAL A 181 21.11 26.20 -37.27
CA VAL A 181 20.77 27.23 -38.26
C VAL A 181 20.52 28.58 -37.59
N LEU A 182 19.83 28.60 -36.45
CA LEU A 182 19.56 29.80 -35.68
C LEU A 182 20.85 30.45 -35.17
N VAL A 183 21.75 29.66 -34.61
CA VAL A 183 23.08 30.12 -34.14
C VAL A 183 23.89 30.71 -35.29
N ALA A 184 23.91 30.04 -36.47
CA ALA A 184 24.59 30.53 -37.64
C ALA A 184 23.98 31.85 -38.16
N ALA A 185 22.65 31.96 -38.16
CA ALA A 185 21.94 33.18 -38.58
C ALA A 185 22.23 34.37 -37.62
N ILE A 186 22.25 34.14 -36.31
CA ILE A 186 22.59 35.14 -35.31
C ILE A 186 24.05 35.61 -35.49
N ALA A 187 24.95 34.69 -35.78
CA ALA A 187 26.37 35.02 -35.99
C ALA A 187 26.60 35.82 -37.26
N ALA A 188 25.90 35.48 -38.37
CA ALA A 188 26.05 36.15 -39.67
C ALA A 188 25.30 37.48 -39.76
N PHE A 189 24.06 37.54 -39.23
CA PHE A 189 23.16 38.70 -39.34
C PHE A 189 22.40 38.98 -38.06
N PRO A 190 23.06 39.44 -36.99
CA PRO A 190 22.49 39.49 -35.63
C PRO A 190 21.23 40.40 -35.55
N ILE A 191 21.26 41.56 -36.18
CA ILE A 191 20.15 42.53 -36.11
C ILE A 191 18.90 42.02 -36.86
N ILE A 192 19.09 41.49 -38.04
CA ILE A 192 17.98 40.97 -38.88
C ILE A 192 17.32 39.76 -38.21
N THR A 193 18.13 38.84 -37.66
CA THR A 193 17.63 37.64 -37.01
C THR A 193 16.83 38.00 -35.74
N LEU A 194 17.29 38.94 -34.91
CA LEU A 194 16.57 39.39 -33.72
C LEU A 194 15.23 40.09 -34.10
N ILE A 195 15.20 40.91 -35.13
CA ILE A 195 13.95 41.55 -35.60
C ILE A 195 12.96 40.50 -36.10
N THR A 196 13.42 39.52 -36.88
CA THR A 196 12.56 38.45 -37.42
C THR A 196 11.97 37.59 -36.31
N ILE A 197 12.76 37.22 -35.30
CA ILE A 197 12.29 36.46 -34.14
C ILE A 197 11.21 37.25 -33.39
N ASN A 198 11.44 38.52 -33.12
CA ASN A 198 10.47 39.36 -32.41
C ASN A 198 9.13 39.48 -33.19
N VAL A 199 9.18 39.64 -34.50
CA VAL A 199 7.99 39.71 -35.34
C VAL A 199 7.23 38.36 -35.31
N LEU A 200 7.93 37.22 -35.42
CA LEU A 200 7.31 35.88 -35.34
C LEU A 200 6.66 35.61 -33.99
N VAL A 201 7.32 35.99 -32.91
CA VAL A 201 6.75 35.84 -31.53
C VAL A 201 5.52 36.73 -31.39
N ALA A 202 5.55 38.00 -31.87
CA ALA A 202 4.40 38.89 -31.80
C ALA A 202 3.20 38.36 -32.60
N LEU A 203 3.44 37.82 -33.82
CA LEU A 203 2.39 37.18 -34.64
C LEU A 203 1.82 35.90 -33.97
N GLY A 204 2.65 35.11 -33.30
CA GLY A 204 2.20 33.92 -32.56
C GLY A 204 1.36 34.22 -31.32
N PHE A 205 1.50 35.43 -30.76
CA PHE A 205 0.64 35.89 -29.65
C PHE A 205 -0.70 36.48 -30.11
N LEU A 206 -0.82 36.81 -31.41
CA LEU A 206 -2.01 37.41 -32.00
C LEU A 206 -2.93 36.37 -32.71
N ALA A 207 -2.47 35.11 -32.88
CA ALA A 207 -3.19 33.99 -33.47
C ALA A 207 -3.79 33.08 -32.39
#